data_77ea16a48374f9a80f3b48be1dc8d65e
#
_entry.id   77ea16a48374f9a80f3b48be1dc8d65e
#
_cell.length_a   1.000
_cell.length_b   1.000
_cell.length_c   1.000
_cell.angle_alpha   90.00
_cell.angle_beta   90.00
_cell.angle_gamma   90.00
#
_symmetry.space_group_name_H-M   'P 1'
#
loop_
_entity.id
_entity.type
_entity.pdbx_description
1 polymer ?
#
loop_
_entity_poly.entity_id
_entity_poly.type
_entity_poly.pdbx_seq_one_letter_code
_entity_poly.pdbx_strand_id
1 'polypeptide(L)'
;MNLFRRLSFELWYLRHPPWETGIVPPEVAEFIATHPPGCALDLGCGSGTSSLALARAGWTVCGVDFAEGAIRMARQKARLSGLTVDFHVADVTRLPSSILLTSYDLVLDIGCFHGLSPLERDTYLDGLDHLVAPGGCWMLYGFYLSGETPLHGSTVGKQYDHGKRLKLTWRRNGMDKKDQPSAWFCYRV
;
A
#
# COMPACT_ATOMS: atom_id res chain seq x y z
N MET A 1 -12.83 -8.84 6.03
CA MET A 1 -13.50 -7.50 5.91
C MET A 1 -15.01 -7.65 5.85
N ASN A 2 -15.80 -6.73 6.51
CA ASN A 2 -17.27 -6.74 6.55
C ASN A 2 -17.86 -6.39 5.15
N LEU A 3 -18.93 -7.12 4.73
CA LEU A 3 -19.63 -6.91 3.45
C LEU A 3 -20.13 -5.46 3.25
N PHE A 4 -20.64 -4.84 4.32
CA PHE A 4 -21.11 -3.45 4.27
C PHE A 4 -20.01 -2.46 3.92
N ARG A 5 -18.82 -2.65 4.48
CA ARG A 5 -17.64 -1.83 4.16
C ARG A 5 -17.21 -2.02 2.70
N ARG A 6 -17.22 -3.26 2.21
CA ARG A 6 -16.92 -3.56 0.80
C ARG A 6 -17.88 -2.81 -0.14
N LEU A 7 -19.19 -2.89 0.12
CA LEU A 7 -20.20 -2.20 -0.69
C LEU A 7 -20.04 -0.68 -0.65
N SER A 8 -19.70 -0.09 0.50
CA SER A 8 -19.50 1.37 0.58
C SER A 8 -18.30 1.84 -0.26
N PHE A 9 -17.19 1.10 -0.30
CA PHE A 9 -16.06 1.41 -1.16
C PHE A 9 -16.39 1.24 -2.65
N GLU A 10 -17.15 0.18 -3.03
CA GLU A 10 -17.62 0.04 -4.41
C GLU A 10 -18.45 1.24 -4.85
N LEU A 11 -19.36 1.74 -3.99
CA LEU A 11 -20.15 2.94 -4.27
C LEU A 11 -19.30 4.20 -4.44
N TRP A 12 -18.20 4.33 -3.67
CA TRP A 12 -17.25 5.44 -3.83
C TRP A 12 -16.59 5.42 -5.21
N TYR A 13 -16.18 4.24 -5.73
CA TYR A 13 -15.59 4.14 -7.06
C TYR A 13 -16.56 4.42 -8.22
N LEU A 14 -17.89 4.44 -7.96
CA LEU A 14 -18.86 4.96 -8.92
C LEU A 14 -18.87 6.50 -8.99
N ARG A 15 -18.36 7.20 -7.97
CA ARG A 15 -18.46 8.66 -7.81
C ARG A 15 -17.12 9.39 -7.70
N HIS A 16 -16.01 8.76 -8.07
CA HIS A 16 -14.65 9.30 -7.86
C HIS A 16 -14.36 9.56 -6.39
N PRO A 17 -13.73 8.62 -5.69
CA PRO A 17 -13.45 8.76 -4.26
C PRO A 17 -12.47 9.91 -3.98
N PRO A 18 -12.60 10.62 -2.84
CA PRO A 18 -11.83 11.82 -2.54
C PRO A 18 -10.31 11.56 -2.36
N TRP A 19 -9.91 10.32 -2.14
CA TRP A 19 -8.51 9.89 -2.08
C TRP A 19 -7.90 9.65 -3.47
N GLU A 20 -8.70 9.51 -4.53
CA GLU A 20 -8.25 9.37 -5.92
C GLU A 20 -7.82 10.72 -6.50
N THR A 21 -6.64 11.16 -6.12
CA THR A 21 -6.10 12.45 -6.58
C THR A 21 -5.44 12.38 -7.95
N GLY A 22 -5.08 11.17 -8.41
CA GLY A 22 -4.26 10.97 -9.61
C GLY A 22 -2.81 11.47 -9.46
N ILE A 23 -2.42 11.87 -8.26
CA ILE A 23 -1.08 12.40 -7.96
C ILE A 23 -0.26 11.31 -7.27
N VAL A 24 0.91 11.02 -7.81
CA VAL A 24 1.88 10.14 -7.18
C VAL A 24 2.49 10.85 -5.97
N PRO A 25 2.48 10.24 -4.78
CA PRO A 25 3.09 10.85 -3.60
C PRO A 25 4.59 11.15 -3.84
N PRO A 26 5.10 12.29 -3.33
CA PRO A 26 6.51 12.65 -3.48
C PRO A 26 7.48 11.56 -2.98
N GLU A 27 7.13 10.85 -1.90
CA GLU A 27 7.93 9.77 -1.32
C GLU A 27 8.03 8.58 -2.28
N VAL A 28 6.95 8.24 -2.99
CA VAL A 28 6.94 7.19 -4.01
C VAL A 28 7.75 7.63 -5.22
N ALA A 29 7.62 8.88 -5.66
CA ALA A 29 8.39 9.43 -6.77
C ALA A 29 9.91 9.45 -6.45
N GLU A 30 10.29 9.85 -5.23
CA GLU A 30 11.67 9.80 -4.74
C GLU A 30 12.20 8.37 -4.69
N PHE A 31 11.39 7.42 -4.19
CA PHE A 31 11.77 6.02 -4.17
C PHE A 31 12.08 5.51 -5.59
N ILE A 32 11.19 5.79 -6.54
CA ILE A 32 11.37 5.42 -7.96
C ILE A 32 12.65 6.03 -8.54
N ALA A 33 12.96 7.28 -8.20
CA ALA A 33 14.14 7.98 -8.73
C ALA A 33 15.46 7.49 -8.13
N THR A 34 15.44 6.86 -6.95
CA THR A 34 16.65 6.48 -6.20
C THR A 34 16.91 4.99 -6.14
N HIS A 35 15.97 4.16 -6.61
CA HIS A 35 16.10 2.70 -6.59
C HIS A 35 15.99 2.13 -8.01
N PRO A 36 16.81 1.11 -8.35
CA PRO A 36 16.68 0.42 -9.63
C PRO A 36 15.33 -0.31 -9.70
N PRO A 37 14.74 -0.46 -10.89
CA PRO A 37 13.52 -1.23 -11.08
C PRO A 37 13.66 -2.67 -10.61
N GLY A 38 12.63 -3.18 -9.97
CA GLY A 38 12.50 -4.55 -9.46
C GLY A 38 11.04 -5.00 -9.49
N CYS A 39 10.66 -5.90 -8.58
CA CYS A 39 9.29 -6.35 -8.38
C CYS A 39 8.60 -5.53 -7.29
N ALA A 40 7.42 -4.99 -7.57
CA ALA A 40 6.63 -4.20 -6.61
C ALA A 40 5.23 -4.78 -6.40
N LEU A 41 4.78 -4.78 -5.14
CA LEU A 41 3.42 -5.09 -4.74
C LEU A 41 2.76 -3.85 -4.15
N ASP A 42 1.64 -3.41 -4.71
CA ASP A 42 0.86 -2.25 -4.27
C ASP A 42 -0.42 -2.74 -3.57
N LEU A 43 -0.44 -2.69 -2.23
CA LEU A 43 -1.53 -3.19 -1.38
C LEU A 43 -2.58 -2.10 -1.12
N GLY A 44 -3.80 -2.30 -1.58
CA GLY A 44 -4.83 -1.28 -1.63
C GLY A 44 -4.58 -0.27 -2.74
N CYS A 45 -4.19 -0.77 -3.93
CA CYS A 45 -3.70 0.06 -5.04
C CYS A 45 -4.73 1.04 -5.61
N GLY A 46 -6.01 0.92 -5.23
CA GLY A 46 -7.08 1.77 -5.75
C GLY A 46 -7.15 1.72 -7.27
N SER A 47 -7.28 2.87 -7.90
CA SER A 47 -7.27 3.00 -9.37
C SER A 47 -5.86 2.95 -9.99
N GLY A 48 -4.83 2.54 -9.25
CA GLY A 48 -3.51 2.20 -9.76
C GLY A 48 -2.57 3.37 -9.99
N THR A 49 -2.77 4.53 -9.38
CA THR A 49 -1.92 5.71 -9.63
C THR A 49 -0.44 5.43 -9.36
N SER A 50 -0.09 4.88 -8.20
CA SER A 50 1.29 4.53 -7.83
C SER A 50 1.79 3.31 -8.59
N SER A 51 0.94 2.28 -8.76
CA SER A 51 1.25 1.11 -9.58
C SER A 51 1.67 1.49 -11.00
N LEU A 52 0.94 2.40 -11.64
CA LEU A 52 1.25 2.87 -13.01
C LEU A 52 2.52 3.72 -13.06
N ALA A 53 2.81 4.49 -12.02
CA ALA A 53 4.06 5.25 -11.93
C ALA A 53 5.28 4.32 -11.82
N LEU A 54 5.20 3.29 -10.99
CA LEU A 54 6.20 2.24 -10.87
C LEU A 54 6.40 1.50 -12.20
N ALA A 55 5.32 1.06 -12.84
CA ALA A 55 5.39 0.38 -14.14
C ALA A 55 6.01 1.25 -15.23
N ARG A 56 5.70 2.56 -15.28
CA ARG A 56 6.32 3.51 -16.21
C ARG A 56 7.81 3.66 -15.99
N ALA A 57 8.28 3.49 -14.76
CA ALA A 57 9.70 3.49 -14.39
C ALA A 57 10.39 2.13 -14.58
N GLY A 58 9.72 1.15 -15.20
CA GLY A 58 10.28 -0.15 -15.53
C GLY A 58 10.10 -1.24 -14.46
N TRP A 59 9.35 -0.97 -13.39
CA TRP A 59 9.06 -1.98 -12.36
C TRP A 59 8.08 -3.03 -12.87
N THR A 60 8.27 -4.28 -12.45
CA THR A 60 7.25 -5.34 -12.58
C THR A 60 6.28 -5.18 -11.43
N VAL A 61 5.02 -4.84 -11.71
CA VAL A 61 4.08 -4.43 -10.67
C VAL A 61 2.88 -5.37 -10.58
N CYS A 62 2.59 -5.80 -9.34
CA CYS A 62 1.33 -6.42 -8.95
C CYS A 62 0.54 -5.42 -8.09
N GLY A 63 -0.71 -5.14 -8.43
CA GLY A 63 -1.59 -4.27 -7.68
C GLY A 63 -2.79 -5.04 -7.14
N VAL A 64 -3.11 -4.85 -5.87
CA VAL A 64 -4.22 -5.53 -5.19
C VAL A 64 -5.17 -4.51 -4.59
N ASP A 65 -6.45 -4.66 -4.85
CA ASP A 65 -7.52 -3.95 -4.14
C ASP A 65 -8.74 -4.85 -4.01
N PHE A 66 -9.50 -4.70 -2.93
CA PHE A 66 -10.72 -5.49 -2.74
C PHE A 66 -11.91 -4.95 -3.57
N ALA A 67 -11.86 -3.67 -3.98
CA ALA A 67 -12.91 -3.03 -4.75
C ALA A 67 -12.76 -3.36 -6.24
N GLU A 68 -13.74 -4.05 -6.80
CA GLU A 68 -13.73 -4.41 -8.22
C GLU A 68 -13.77 -3.16 -9.12
N GLY A 69 -14.51 -2.12 -8.69
CA GLY A 69 -14.54 -0.82 -9.36
C GLY A 69 -13.17 -0.16 -9.48
N ALA A 70 -12.36 -0.22 -8.41
CA ALA A 70 -10.98 0.26 -8.39
C ALA A 70 -10.12 -0.47 -9.43
N ILE A 71 -10.11 -1.80 -9.36
CA ILE A 71 -9.31 -2.64 -10.26
C ILE A 71 -9.74 -2.48 -11.71
N ARG A 72 -11.04 -2.33 -11.99
CA ARG A 72 -11.52 -2.04 -13.35
C ARG A 72 -10.95 -0.72 -13.88
N MET A 73 -10.96 0.33 -13.06
CA MET A 73 -10.36 1.63 -13.41
C MET A 73 -8.85 1.52 -13.60
N ALA A 74 -8.14 0.82 -12.72
CA ALA A 74 -6.70 0.60 -12.80
C ALA A 74 -6.30 -0.11 -14.11
N ARG A 75 -7.00 -1.18 -14.46
CA ARG A 75 -6.80 -1.91 -15.71
C ARG A 75 -7.09 -1.05 -16.94
N GLN A 76 -8.12 -0.19 -16.88
CA GLN A 76 -8.43 0.74 -17.96
C GLN A 76 -7.32 1.77 -18.14
N LYS A 77 -6.84 2.40 -17.06
CA LYS A 77 -5.73 3.36 -17.10
C LYS A 77 -4.44 2.72 -17.64
N ALA A 78 -4.12 1.48 -17.21
CA ALA A 78 -2.98 0.73 -17.72
C ALA A 78 -3.04 0.55 -19.24
N ARG A 79 -4.18 0.06 -19.76
CA ARG A 79 -4.40 -0.11 -21.21
C ARG A 79 -4.24 1.19 -21.99
N LEU A 80 -4.85 2.28 -21.49
CA LEU A 80 -4.77 3.59 -22.15
C LEU A 80 -3.35 4.18 -22.17
N SER A 81 -2.53 3.78 -21.18
CA SER A 81 -1.13 4.23 -21.07
C SER A 81 -0.13 3.27 -21.72
N GLY A 82 -0.58 2.16 -22.32
CA GLY A 82 0.29 1.13 -22.89
C GLY A 82 1.17 0.42 -21.86
N LEU A 83 0.75 0.40 -20.59
CA LEU A 83 1.50 -0.20 -19.48
C LEU A 83 0.94 -1.58 -19.11
N THR A 84 1.83 -2.49 -18.73
CA THR A 84 1.48 -3.80 -18.19
C THR A 84 1.62 -3.78 -16.68
N VAL A 85 0.53 -4.06 -15.98
CA VAL A 85 0.47 -4.22 -14.52
C VAL A 85 -0.48 -5.37 -14.21
N ASP A 86 -0.09 -6.25 -13.30
CA ASP A 86 -0.92 -7.38 -12.89
C ASP A 86 -1.85 -6.95 -11.74
N PHE A 87 -3.10 -6.62 -12.06
CA PHE A 87 -4.09 -6.15 -11.11
C PHE A 87 -5.05 -7.24 -10.65
N HIS A 88 -5.21 -7.42 -9.34
CA HIS A 88 -6.06 -8.44 -8.72
C HIS A 88 -7.13 -7.83 -7.81
N VAL A 89 -8.35 -8.35 -7.91
CA VAL A 89 -9.38 -8.12 -6.89
C VAL A 89 -9.17 -9.11 -5.77
N ALA A 90 -8.60 -8.66 -4.64
CA ALA A 90 -8.36 -9.52 -3.48
C ALA A 90 -8.34 -8.71 -2.17
N ASP A 91 -8.59 -9.41 -1.06
CA ASP A 91 -8.43 -8.86 0.29
C ASP A 91 -6.95 -8.97 0.70
N VAL A 92 -6.35 -7.84 1.12
CA VAL A 92 -4.93 -7.77 1.53
C VAL A 92 -4.61 -8.64 2.74
N THR A 93 -5.62 -9.08 3.49
CA THR A 93 -5.49 -10.04 4.61
C THR A 93 -5.61 -11.49 4.15
N ARG A 94 -5.92 -11.75 2.87
CA ARG A 94 -6.10 -13.08 2.28
C ARG A 94 -5.66 -13.08 0.83
N LEU A 95 -4.38 -12.82 0.63
CA LEU A 95 -3.80 -12.75 -0.72
C LEU A 95 -3.81 -14.13 -1.40
N PRO A 96 -4.02 -14.17 -2.73
CA PRO A 96 -3.87 -15.40 -3.52
C PRO A 96 -2.47 -15.99 -3.42
N SER A 97 -2.35 -17.31 -3.52
CA SER A 97 -1.06 -18.02 -3.45
C SER A 97 -0.07 -17.53 -4.51
N SER A 98 -0.52 -17.13 -5.69
CA SER A 98 0.35 -16.58 -6.74
C SER A 98 1.06 -15.30 -6.31
N ILE A 99 0.45 -14.49 -5.44
CA ILE A 99 1.05 -13.29 -4.86
C ILE A 99 1.93 -13.65 -3.66
N LEU A 100 1.49 -14.56 -2.80
CA LEU A 100 2.21 -14.98 -1.59
C LEU A 100 3.52 -15.74 -1.88
N LEU A 101 3.63 -16.41 -3.03
CA LEU A 101 4.83 -17.14 -3.44
C LEU A 101 5.88 -16.25 -4.13
N THR A 102 5.57 -14.98 -4.34
CA THR A 102 6.48 -14.00 -4.94
C THR A 102 7.10 -13.15 -3.83
N SER A 103 8.40 -12.87 -3.93
CA SER A 103 9.07 -11.89 -3.08
C SER A 103 9.21 -10.57 -3.83
N TYR A 104 8.97 -9.45 -3.15
CA TYR A 104 8.94 -8.12 -3.75
C TYR A 104 10.05 -7.22 -3.19
N ASP A 105 10.72 -6.48 -4.06
CA ASP A 105 11.73 -5.47 -3.69
C ASP A 105 11.07 -4.26 -3.04
N LEU A 106 9.82 -3.97 -3.43
CA LEU A 106 8.96 -2.96 -2.82
C LEU A 106 7.58 -3.54 -2.51
N VAL A 107 7.15 -3.46 -1.25
CA VAL A 107 5.73 -3.57 -0.88
C VAL A 107 5.25 -2.17 -0.49
N LEU A 108 4.26 -1.65 -1.19
CA LEU A 108 3.70 -0.31 -1.01
C LEU A 108 2.30 -0.41 -0.42
N ASP A 109 2.01 0.42 0.59
CA ASP A 109 0.68 0.60 1.16
C ASP A 109 0.41 2.09 1.39
N ILE A 110 -0.57 2.64 0.70
CA ILE A 110 -0.96 4.04 0.83
C ILE A 110 -2.36 4.12 1.43
N GLY A 111 -2.41 3.95 2.76
CA GLY A 111 -3.64 4.13 3.52
C GLY A 111 -4.56 2.91 3.62
N CYS A 112 -4.12 1.72 3.22
CA CYS A 112 -4.89 0.49 3.40
C CYS A 112 -4.80 -0.02 4.84
N PHE A 113 -3.59 -0.17 5.37
CA PHE A 113 -3.32 -0.74 6.70
C PHE A 113 -4.05 -0.05 7.84
N HIS A 114 -4.07 1.29 7.88
CA HIS A 114 -4.72 2.02 8.97
C HIS A 114 -6.23 1.83 9.01
N GLY A 115 -6.79 1.46 7.89
CA GLY A 115 -8.20 1.12 7.78
C GLY A 115 -8.57 -0.28 8.25
N LEU A 116 -7.63 -1.16 8.54
CA LEU A 116 -7.86 -2.52 9.02
C LEU A 116 -8.20 -2.54 10.52
N SER A 117 -9.04 -3.48 10.95
CA SER A 117 -9.25 -3.78 12.37
C SER A 117 -7.97 -4.38 12.99
N PRO A 118 -7.83 -4.39 14.34
CA PRO A 118 -6.64 -4.97 14.98
C PRO A 118 -6.32 -6.41 14.52
N LEU A 119 -7.32 -7.29 14.48
CA LEU A 119 -7.14 -8.67 14.03
C LEU A 119 -6.74 -8.77 12.55
N GLU A 120 -7.32 -7.92 11.69
CA GLU A 120 -6.95 -7.85 10.28
C GLU A 120 -5.51 -7.35 10.08
N ARG A 121 -5.04 -6.42 10.94
CA ARG A 121 -3.65 -5.95 10.93
C ARG A 121 -2.67 -7.05 11.28
N ASP A 122 -2.97 -7.87 12.29
CA ASP A 122 -2.12 -9.01 12.66
C ASP A 122 -1.97 -9.96 11.47
N THR A 123 -3.08 -10.34 10.84
CA THR A 123 -3.06 -11.21 9.65
C THR A 123 -2.30 -10.59 8.48
N TYR A 124 -2.48 -9.29 8.23
CA TYR A 124 -1.75 -8.54 7.20
C TYR A 124 -0.23 -8.55 7.48
N LEU A 125 0.18 -8.28 8.72
CA LEU A 125 1.59 -8.25 9.13
C LEU A 125 2.25 -9.63 9.04
N ASP A 126 1.53 -10.70 9.36
CA ASP A 126 2.03 -12.08 9.23
C ASP A 126 2.31 -12.43 7.75
N GLY A 127 1.42 -12.02 6.85
CA GLY A 127 1.64 -12.18 5.41
C GLY A 127 2.83 -11.36 4.91
N LEU A 128 2.99 -10.14 5.40
CA LEU A 128 3.99 -9.19 4.94
C LEU A 128 5.44 -9.68 5.12
N ASP A 129 5.74 -10.40 6.20
CA ASP A 129 7.08 -10.94 6.47
C ASP A 129 7.61 -11.87 5.36
N HIS A 130 6.71 -12.50 4.61
CA HIS A 130 7.06 -13.39 3.49
C HIS A 130 7.10 -12.67 2.15
N LEU A 131 6.45 -11.50 2.05
CA LEU A 131 6.32 -10.74 0.81
C LEU A 131 7.53 -9.87 0.50
N VAL A 132 8.22 -9.34 1.53
CA VAL A 132 9.38 -8.45 1.32
C VAL A 132 10.64 -9.29 1.10
N ALA A 133 11.26 -9.10 -0.07
CA ALA A 133 12.52 -9.75 -0.44
C ALA A 133 13.67 -9.35 0.49
N PRO A 134 14.73 -10.18 0.63
CA PRO A 134 15.96 -9.74 1.28
C PRO A 134 16.51 -8.46 0.63
N GLY A 135 16.74 -7.42 1.44
CA GLY A 135 17.13 -6.08 0.95
C GLY A 135 15.98 -5.22 0.41
N GLY A 136 14.80 -5.79 0.27
CA GLY A 136 13.58 -5.06 -0.10
C GLY A 136 13.03 -4.20 1.02
N CYS A 137 11.98 -3.43 0.72
CA CYS A 137 11.34 -2.59 1.71
C CYS A 137 9.81 -2.62 1.65
N TRP A 138 9.20 -2.36 2.80
CA TRP A 138 7.80 -2.02 2.93
C TRP A 138 7.65 -0.52 3.19
N MET A 139 7.03 0.20 2.27
CA MET A 139 6.68 1.60 2.40
C MET A 139 5.21 1.72 2.78
N LEU A 140 4.95 2.35 3.91
CA LEU A 140 3.62 2.53 4.47
C LEU A 140 3.31 4.01 4.67
N TYR A 141 2.19 4.48 4.14
CA TYR A 141 1.57 5.74 4.52
C TYR A 141 0.35 5.48 5.40
N GLY A 142 0.27 6.18 6.53
CA GLY A 142 -0.86 6.03 7.44
C GLY A 142 -1.07 7.23 8.36
N PHE A 143 -2.23 7.25 9.03
CA PHE A 143 -2.56 8.26 10.02
C PHE A 143 -2.17 7.79 11.41
N TYR A 144 -1.88 8.76 12.30
CA TYR A 144 -1.76 8.49 13.72
C TYR A 144 -3.14 8.22 14.32
N LEU A 145 -3.25 7.21 15.16
CA LEU A 145 -4.47 6.99 15.93
C LEU A 145 -4.61 8.10 16.98
N SER A 146 -5.85 8.49 17.27
CA SER A 146 -6.14 9.52 18.28
C SER A 146 -5.50 9.16 19.61
N GLY A 147 -4.70 10.09 20.16
CA GLY A 147 -3.93 9.92 21.40
C GLY A 147 -2.47 9.50 21.20
N GLU A 148 -2.03 9.21 19.98
CA GLU A 148 -0.62 8.98 19.66
C GLU A 148 0.04 10.29 19.21
N THR A 149 1.15 10.63 19.85
CA THR A 149 1.98 11.75 19.38
C THR A 149 2.99 11.25 18.35
N PRO A 150 3.42 12.10 17.40
CA PRO A 150 4.46 11.76 16.43
C PRO A 150 5.78 11.30 17.07
N LEU A 151 5.97 11.60 18.35
CA LEU A 151 7.19 11.30 19.10
C LEU A 151 7.25 9.90 19.72
N HIS A 152 6.13 9.17 19.84
CA HIS A 152 6.07 7.91 20.59
C HIS A 152 5.57 6.69 19.78
N GLY A 153 5.86 6.66 18.49
CA GLY A 153 5.57 5.51 17.63
C GLY A 153 4.09 5.35 17.32
N SER A 154 3.78 5.28 16.06
CA SER A 154 2.46 4.85 15.60
C SER A 154 2.17 3.46 16.14
N THR A 155 0.91 3.06 16.20
CA THR A 155 0.48 1.67 16.48
C THR A 155 1.22 0.68 15.60
N VAL A 156 1.59 1.07 14.38
CA VAL A 156 2.44 0.29 13.48
C VAL A 156 3.80 0.00 14.12
N GLY A 157 4.51 0.99 14.67
CA GLY A 157 5.83 0.79 15.29
C GLY A 157 5.77 -0.11 16.52
N LYS A 158 4.78 0.08 17.40
CA LYS A 158 4.63 -0.75 18.60
C LYS A 158 4.20 -2.20 18.30
N GLN A 159 3.38 -2.41 17.29
CA GLN A 159 2.87 -3.72 16.92
C GLN A 159 3.90 -4.54 16.13
N TYR A 160 4.82 -3.85 15.42
CA TYR A 160 5.79 -4.52 14.54
C TYR A 160 7.16 -4.80 15.20
N ASP A 161 7.45 -4.21 16.36
CA ASP A 161 8.78 -4.30 17.02
C ASP A 161 9.02 -5.65 17.76
N HIS A 162 8.08 -6.59 17.71
CA HIS A 162 8.16 -7.87 18.40
C HIS A 162 8.72 -8.99 17.52
N GLY A 163 10.02 -8.90 17.18
CA GLY A 163 10.79 -10.04 16.66
C GLY A 163 10.59 -10.37 15.18
N LYS A 164 9.91 -9.54 14.40
CA LYS A 164 9.74 -9.70 12.96
C LYS A 164 10.96 -9.22 12.17
N ARG A 165 11.12 -9.73 10.95
CA ARG A 165 12.29 -9.48 10.09
C ARG A 165 12.45 -8.02 9.67
N LEU A 166 11.32 -7.28 9.54
CA LEU A 166 11.29 -5.90 9.05
C LEU A 166 11.63 -4.90 10.16
N LYS A 167 12.64 -4.05 9.91
CA LYS A 167 13.09 -2.99 10.82
C LYS A 167 12.81 -1.62 10.21
N LEU A 168 12.29 -0.70 11.03
CA LEU A 168 12.07 0.69 10.60
C LEU A 168 13.41 1.35 10.26
N THR A 169 13.56 1.83 9.03
CA THR A 169 14.76 2.52 8.55
C THR A 169 14.59 4.03 8.52
N TRP A 170 13.42 4.52 8.15
CA TRP A 170 13.10 5.94 8.24
C TRP A 170 11.59 6.19 8.41
N ARG A 171 11.28 7.38 8.92
CA ARG A 171 9.94 7.92 9.06
C ARG A 171 9.92 9.39 8.65
N ARG A 172 8.91 9.81 7.88
CA ARG A 172 8.63 11.21 7.55
C ARG A 172 7.25 11.58 8.06
N ASN A 173 7.18 12.51 9.00
CA ASN A 173 5.91 13.03 9.49
C ASN A 173 5.34 14.06 8.51
N GLY A 174 4.03 14.11 8.42
CA GLY A 174 3.29 15.04 7.59
C GLY A 174 1.89 15.30 8.14
N MET A 175 1.14 16.04 7.37
CA MET A 175 -0.28 16.29 7.58
C MET A 175 -1.02 15.93 6.31
N ASP A 176 -2.23 15.40 6.43
CA ASP A 176 -3.08 15.21 5.27
C ASP A 176 -3.78 16.54 4.87
N LYS A 177 -4.61 16.49 3.82
CA LYS A 177 -5.37 17.65 3.34
C LYS A 177 -6.41 18.21 4.35
N LYS A 178 -6.64 17.51 5.45
CA LYS A 178 -7.58 17.88 6.52
C LYS A 178 -6.86 18.21 7.82
N ASP A 179 -5.55 18.51 7.74
CA ASP A 179 -4.68 18.75 8.89
C ASP A 179 -4.64 17.60 9.91
N GLN A 180 -4.90 16.37 9.42
CA GLN A 180 -4.79 15.18 10.23
C GLN A 180 -3.32 14.69 10.23
N PRO A 181 -2.71 14.50 11.40
CA PRO A 181 -1.33 13.99 11.48
C PRO A 181 -1.18 12.64 10.78
N SER A 182 -0.20 12.55 9.91
CA SER A 182 0.11 11.37 9.11
C SER A 182 1.61 11.15 9.03
N ALA A 183 2.04 9.99 8.58
CA ALA A 183 3.44 9.74 8.29
C ALA A 183 3.64 8.68 7.20
N TRP A 184 4.78 8.77 6.58
CA TRP A 184 5.38 7.68 5.81
C TRP A 184 6.37 6.93 6.70
N PHE A 185 6.38 5.62 6.53
CA PHE A 185 7.31 4.70 7.17
C PHE A 185 7.97 3.83 6.10
N CYS A 186 9.25 3.53 6.28
CA CYS A 186 9.93 2.52 5.47
C CYS A 186 10.56 1.49 6.39
N TYR A 187 10.21 0.24 6.18
CA TYR A 187 10.78 -0.92 6.88
C TYR A 187 11.60 -1.73 5.88
N ARG A 188 12.73 -2.29 6.32
CA ARG A 188 13.58 -3.16 5.51
C ARG A 188 13.84 -4.51 6.20
N VAL A 189 14.05 -5.54 5.40
CA VAL A 189 14.51 -6.86 5.85
C VAL A 189 16.03 -6.86 6.02
#